data_dacf644bdf36d19fec70a027e63c4c55
#
_entry.id   dacf644bdf36d19fec70a027e63c4c55
#
_cell.length_a   1.000
_cell.length_b   1.000
_cell.length_c   1.000
_cell.angle_alpha   90.00
_cell.angle_beta   90.00
_cell.angle_gamma   90.00
#
_symmetry.space_group_name_H-M   'P 1'
#
loop_
_entity.id
_entity.type
_entity.pdbx_description
1 polymer ?
#
loop_
_entity_poly.entity_id
_entity_poly.type
_entity_poly.pdbx_seq_one_letter_code
_entity_poly.pdbx_strand_id
1 'polypeptide(L)'
;MLHSRDTIAIPPGATIREQLESRKISQKEFAQRMDMSEKHISHLINGKVELTHETALRLESVLGIPARFWNNMESLYREQEARAREELALEHDETMASKMPYSECAKLGWVQPTRKIAEKVHNLRRFFEVANLKVLEDMQVPGIAYRAVGESISSAYAQAMWAQKAKLDAREVQTDAININQLKASISQVRALTTSEPEDFCVELKSLFAKCGIALVFLPHLNGSFLHGATFIDGNHIVLGLTVRGKYADTFWFSLFHELGHIIHGHISSFADINENNELEANYFAQNTLIPTEKYREFLERNDFSKGEIQYFANIIGIAPGIILGRLQKENYIPYSWHNELKVMYRLSD
;
A
#
# COMPACT_ATOMS: atom_id res chain seq x y z
N MET A 1 6.86 -34.32 0.59
CA MET A 1 7.88 -34.02 -0.45
C MET A 1 7.57 -32.66 -1.01
N LEU A 2 8.48 -31.71 -0.92
CA LEU A 2 8.34 -30.38 -1.52
C LEU A 2 8.99 -30.41 -2.91
N HIS A 3 8.29 -29.83 -3.89
CA HIS A 3 8.74 -29.82 -5.27
C HIS A 3 8.55 -28.39 -5.82
N SER A 4 9.62 -27.84 -6.40
CA SER A 4 9.62 -26.60 -7.17
C SER A 4 10.06 -26.88 -8.61
N ARG A 5 10.29 -25.85 -9.42
CA ARG A 5 10.69 -26.00 -10.81
C ARG A 5 11.98 -26.78 -11.00
N ASP A 6 12.98 -26.49 -10.18
CA ASP A 6 14.34 -27.02 -10.33
C ASP A 6 14.79 -27.89 -9.15
N THR A 7 14.05 -27.92 -8.03
CA THR A 7 14.44 -28.57 -6.78
C THR A 7 13.38 -29.56 -6.28
N ILE A 8 13.80 -30.77 -5.94
CA ILE A 8 12.98 -31.81 -5.28
C ILE A 8 13.60 -32.12 -3.93
N ALA A 9 12.88 -31.82 -2.85
CA ALA A 9 13.33 -32.12 -1.48
C ALA A 9 12.76 -33.47 -1.03
N ILE A 10 13.63 -34.45 -0.86
CA ILE A 10 13.27 -35.80 -0.42
C ILE A 10 13.70 -35.96 1.05
N PRO A 11 12.77 -36.18 2.00
CA PRO A 11 13.12 -36.35 3.40
C PRO A 11 13.86 -37.66 3.67
N PRO A 12 14.75 -37.72 4.69
CA PRO A 12 15.41 -38.95 5.13
C PRO A 12 14.46 -40.09 5.45
N GLY A 13 13.21 -39.72 5.82
CA GLY A 13 12.12 -40.66 6.03
C GLY A 13 11.81 -41.57 4.83
N ALA A 14 12.12 -41.16 3.60
CA ALA A 14 11.99 -42.03 2.43
C ALA A 14 12.93 -43.26 2.55
N THR A 15 14.19 -43.01 2.90
CA THR A 15 15.18 -44.07 3.12
C THR A 15 14.82 -44.91 4.35
N ILE A 16 14.31 -44.31 5.42
CA ILE A 16 13.82 -45.08 6.57
C ILE A 16 12.71 -46.03 6.14
N ARG A 17 11.76 -45.58 5.33
CA ARG A 17 10.67 -46.42 4.80
C ARG A 17 11.21 -47.60 3.98
N GLU A 18 12.14 -47.36 3.06
CA GLU A 18 12.79 -48.42 2.27
C GLU A 18 13.48 -49.46 3.16
N GLN A 19 14.17 -49.03 4.22
CA GLN A 19 14.78 -49.94 5.20
C GLN A 19 13.77 -50.78 5.96
N LEU A 20 12.60 -50.19 6.35
CA LEU A 20 11.55 -50.94 7.02
C LEU A 20 10.90 -51.96 6.10
N GLU A 21 10.63 -51.61 4.83
CA GLU A 21 10.08 -52.51 3.82
C GLU A 21 11.01 -53.67 3.52
N SER A 22 12.29 -53.38 3.29
CA SER A 22 13.32 -54.40 3.04
C SER A 22 13.45 -55.41 4.17
N ARG A 23 13.32 -54.96 5.42
CA ARG A 23 13.45 -55.77 6.63
C ARG A 23 12.12 -56.34 7.11
N LYS A 24 11.00 -56.02 6.45
CA LYS A 24 9.66 -56.44 6.83
C LYS A 24 9.28 -55.98 8.26
N ILE A 25 9.75 -54.83 8.70
CA ILE A 25 9.45 -54.24 10.00
C ILE A 25 8.26 -53.28 9.86
N SER A 26 7.21 -53.45 10.68
CA SER A 26 6.10 -52.52 10.71
C SER A 26 6.46 -51.19 11.39
N GLN A 27 5.79 -50.09 11.04
CA GLN A 27 6.03 -48.80 11.69
C GLN A 27 5.77 -48.85 13.21
N LYS A 28 4.82 -49.65 13.65
CA LYS A 28 4.51 -49.86 15.08
C LYS A 28 5.71 -50.56 15.78
N GLU A 29 6.22 -51.63 15.21
CA GLU A 29 7.38 -52.32 15.73
C GLU A 29 8.62 -51.44 15.72
N PHE A 30 8.81 -50.68 14.63
CA PHE A 30 9.91 -49.75 14.54
C PHE A 30 9.84 -48.65 15.61
N ALA A 31 8.65 -48.12 15.88
CA ALA A 31 8.43 -47.14 16.94
C ALA A 31 8.84 -47.68 18.32
N GLN A 32 8.47 -48.93 18.60
CA GLN A 32 8.89 -49.61 19.84
C GLN A 32 10.41 -49.76 19.92
N ARG A 33 11.08 -50.19 18.82
CA ARG A 33 12.53 -50.33 18.78
C ARG A 33 13.29 -49.02 18.91
N MET A 34 12.70 -47.92 18.42
CA MET A 34 13.25 -46.58 18.52
C MET A 34 12.98 -45.91 19.85
N ASP A 35 12.16 -46.50 20.71
CA ASP A 35 11.63 -45.91 21.95
C ASP A 35 10.95 -44.54 21.68
N MET A 36 10.05 -44.55 20.68
CA MET A 36 9.30 -43.37 20.21
C MET A 36 7.84 -43.71 19.98
N SER A 37 6.96 -42.70 20.00
CA SER A 37 5.55 -42.91 19.63
C SER A 37 5.36 -43.18 18.13
N GLU A 38 4.37 -43.99 17.77
CA GLU A 38 4.02 -44.24 16.37
C GLU A 38 3.73 -42.96 15.58
N LYS A 39 3.12 -41.95 16.27
CA LYS A 39 2.85 -40.63 15.69
C LYS A 39 4.15 -39.91 15.34
N HIS A 40 5.15 -39.94 16.22
CA HIS A 40 6.44 -39.29 15.97
C HIS A 40 7.17 -39.96 14.80
N ILE A 41 7.19 -41.30 14.76
CA ILE A 41 7.78 -42.07 13.64
C ILE A 41 7.06 -41.75 12.32
N SER A 42 5.73 -41.65 12.32
CA SER A 42 4.97 -41.27 11.13
C SER A 42 5.35 -39.86 10.66
N HIS A 43 5.50 -38.90 11.60
CA HIS A 43 5.92 -37.54 11.25
C HIS A 43 7.37 -37.49 10.72
N LEU A 44 8.27 -38.27 11.32
CA LEU A 44 9.67 -38.37 10.88
C LEU A 44 9.77 -38.94 9.46
N ILE A 45 9.08 -40.06 9.17
CA ILE A 45 9.06 -40.70 7.85
C ILE A 45 8.49 -39.76 6.78
N ASN A 46 7.54 -38.93 7.13
CA ASN A 46 6.92 -37.96 6.21
C ASN A 46 7.62 -36.57 6.16
N GLY A 47 8.74 -36.40 6.86
CA GLY A 47 9.52 -35.16 6.89
C GLY A 47 8.83 -34.00 7.60
N LYS A 48 7.81 -34.28 8.45
CA LYS A 48 7.06 -33.25 9.21
C LYS A 48 7.78 -32.82 10.47
N VAL A 49 8.76 -33.59 10.95
CA VAL A 49 9.64 -33.29 12.06
C VAL A 49 11.08 -33.47 11.65
N GLU A 50 11.96 -32.74 12.32
CA GLU A 50 13.41 -32.83 12.06
C GLU A 50 13.98 -34.12 12.61
N LEU A 51 14.93 -34.71 11.86
CA LEU A 51 15.74 -35.83 12.30
C LEU A 51 16.89 -35.27 13.16
N THR A 52 16.72 -35.32 14.49
CA THR A 52 17.72 -34.82 15.44
C THR A 52 18.94 -35.73 15.54
N HIS A 53 20.05 -35.22 16.08
CA HIS A 53 21.23 -36.02 16.34
C HIS A 53 20.94 -37.21 17.26
N GLU A 54 20.07 -37.06 18.24
CA GLU A 54 19.62 -38.15 19.11
C GLU A 54 18.86 -39.22 18.30
N THR A 55 17.94 -38.78 17.45
CA THR A 55 17.21 -39.70 16.55
C THR A 55 18.18 -40.44 15.60
N ALA A 56 19.20 -39.76 15.10
CA ALA A 56 20.24 -40.41 14.25
C ALA A 56 21.02 -41.50 14.98
N LEU A 57 21.37 -41.31 16.25
CA LEU A 57 22.00 -42.32 17.10
C LEU A 57 21.08 -43.53 17.35
N ARG A 58 19.80 -43.30 17.57
CA ARG A 58 18.81 -44.38 17.71
C ARG A 58 18.64 -45.16 16.39
N LEU A 59 18.62 -44.45 15.25
CA LEU A 59 18.60 -45.08 13.92
C LEU A 59 19.86 -45.96 13.66
N GLU A 60 21.01 -45.47 14.08
CA GLU A 60 22.26 -46.29 14.01
C GLU A 60 22.12 -47.56 14.82
N SER A 61 21.61 -47.48 16.03
CA SER A 61 21.43 -48.66 16.92
C SER A 61 20.40 -49.64 16.36
N VAL A 62 19.31 -49.17 15.77
CA VAL A 62 18.22 -50.05 15.31
C VAL A 62 18.42 -50.55 13.87
N LEU A 63 18.93 -49.71 12.97
CA LEU A 63 19.11 -50.04 11.57
C LEU A 63 20.55 -50.38 11.20
N GLY A 64 21.53 -50.13 12.05
CA GLY A 64 22.96 -50.40 11.79
C GLY A 64 23.58 -49.45 10.76
N ILE A 65 22.92 -48.35 10.42
CA ILE A 65 23.41 -47.34 9.50
C ILE A 65 23.97 -46.17 10.31
N PRO A 66 25.23 -45.73 10.09
CA PRO A 66 25.90 -44.74 10.93
C PRO A 66 25.10 -43.45 11.10
N ALA A 67 25.07 -42.91 12.33
CA ALA A 67 24.36 -41.67 12.65
C ALA A 67 24.78 -40.48 11.77
N ARG A 68 26.08 -40.44 11.36
CA ARG A 68 26.59 -39.44 10.43
C ARG A 68 25.86 -39.46 9.09
N PHE A 69 25.49 -40.65 8.58
CA PHE A 69 24.73 -40.78 7.33
C PHE A 69 23.37 -40.09 7.45
N TRP A 70 22.63 -40.34 8.53
CA TRP A 70 21.31 -39.74 8.79
C TRP A 70 21.37 -38.22 8.96
N ASN A 71 22.37 -37.74 9.72
CA ASN A 71 22.60 -36.31 9.91
C ASN A 71 22.92 -35.60 8.59
N ASN A 72 23.74 -36.20 7.73
CA ASN A 72 24.05 -35.66 6.42
C ASN A 72 22.80 -35.59 5.51
N MET A 73 22.00 -36.66 5.52
CA MET A 73 20.73 -36.68 4.77
C MET A 73 19.75 -35.59 5.24
N GLU A 74 19.61 -35.39 6.55
CA GLU A 74 18.76 -34.37 7.09
C GLU A 74 19.25 -32.96 6.69
N SER A 75 20.54 -32.70 6.80
CA SER A 75 21.16 -31.46 6.38
C SER A 75 20.89 -31.13 4.90
N LEU A 76 21.12 -32.11 4.03
CA LEU A 76 20.85 -31.97 2.58
C LEU A 76 19.36 -31.75 2.30
N TYR A 77 18.50 -32.48 3.01
CA TYR A 77 17.06 -32.33 2.85
C TYR A 77 16.60 -30.91 3.23
N ARG A 78 17.07 -30.39 4.38
CA ARG A 78 16.69 -29.02 4.82
C ARG A 78 17.20 -27.95 3.89
N GLU A 79 18.42 -28.13 3.35
CA GLU A 79 18.94 -27.22 2.34
C GLU A 79 18.07 -27.24 1.06
N GLN A 80 17.74 -28.42 0.55
CA GLN A 80 16.86 -28.53 -0.63
C GLN A 80 15.44 -28.02 -0.36
N GLU A 81 14.90 -28.29 0.83
CA GLU A 81 13.59 -27.79 1.23
C GLU A 81 13.57 -26.24 1.27
N ALA A 82 14.62 -25.62 1.81
CA ALA A 82 14.76 -24.18 1.85
C ALA A 82 14.87 -23.58 0.44
N ARG A 83 15.68 -24.20 -0.43
CA ARG A 83 15.80 -23.78 -1.85
C ARG A 83 14.48 -23.90 -2.60
N ALA A 84 13.77 -25.02 -2.47
CA ALA A 84 12.48 -25.22 -3.13
C ALA A 84 11.42 -24.20 -2.66
N ARG A 85 11.43 -23.83 -1.37
CA ARG A 85 10.55 -22.77 -0.83
C ARG A 85 10.87 -21.40 -1.42
N GLU A 86 12.16 -21.07 -1.54
CA GLU A 86 12.60 -19.80 -2.14
C GLU A 86 12.22 -19.70 -3.62
N GLU A 87 12.41 -20.78 -4.39
CA GLU A 87 12.01 -20.86 -5.81
C GLU A 87 10.51 -20.66 -5.97
N LEU A 88 9.68 -21.32 -5.14
CA LEU A 88 8.23 -21.14 -5.17
C LEU A 88 7.80 -19.73 -4.78
N ALA A 89 8.48 -19.11 -3.81
CA ALA A 89 8.24 -17.74 -3.43
C ALA A 89 8.60 -16.76 -4.57
N LEU A 90 9.70 -17.04 -5.28
CA LEU A 90 10.12 -16.23 -6.42
C LEU A 90 9.13 -16.32 -7.59
N GLU A 91 8.62 -17.51 -7.93
CA GLU A 91 7.60 -17.69 -8.97
C GLU A 91 6.31 -16.91 -8.66
N HIS A 92 5.89 -16.90 -7.38
CA HIS A 92 4.74 -16.12 -6.96
C HIS A 92 5.01 -14.61 -7.13
N ASP A 93 6.17 -14.15 -6.68
CA ASP A 93 6.57 -12.74 -6.77
C ASP A 93 6.73 -12.28 -8.24
N GLU A 94 7.23 -13.14 -9.14
CA GLU A 94 7.28 -12.86 -10.58
C GLU A 94 5.88 -12.64 -11.16
N THR A 95 4.92 -13.46 -10.73
CA THR A 95 3.53 -13.32 -11.13
C THR A 95 2.94 -12.00 -10.64
N MET A 96 3.19 -11.62 -9.39
CA MET A 96 2.75 -10.33 -8.84
C MET A 96 3.42 -9.15 -9.55
N ALA A 97 4.73 -9.20 -9.72
CA ALA A 97 5.52 -8.16 -10.38
C ALA A 97 5.06 -7.88 -11.82
N SER A 98 4.59 -8.91 -12.53
CA SER A 98 4.05 -8.77 -13.89
C SER A 98 2.75 -7.96 -13.96
N LYS A 99 1.99 -7.91 -12.87
CA LYS A 99 0.70 -7.19 -12.74
C LYS A 99 0.87 -5.75 -12.25
N MET A 100 2.04 -5.41 -11.69
CA MET A 100 2.34 -4.08 -11.17
C MET A 100 2.74 -3.11 -12.30
N PRO A 101 2.44 -1.81 -12.21
CA PRO A 101 2.80 -0.80 -13.22
C PRO A 101 4.29 -0.43 -13.17
N TYR A 102 5.18 -1.45 -13.17
CA TYR A 102 6.61 -1.30 -12.99
C TYR A 102 7.26 -0.32 -13.96
N SER A 103 6.89 -0.40 -15.23
CA SER A 103 7.51 0.43 -16.28
C SER A 103 7.22 1.92 -16.10
N GLU A 104 6.04 2.26 -15.58
CA GLU A 104 5.67 3.64 -15.28
C GLU A 104 6.39 4.14 -14.04
N CYS A 105 6.43 3.34 -12.99
CA CYS A 105 7.19 3.67 -11.78
C CYS A 105 8.69 3.83 -12.05
N ALA A 106 9.25 3.04 -12.98
CA ALA A 106 10.63 3.21 -13.41
C ALA A 106 10.86 4.53 -14.17
N LYS A 107 9.91 4.97 -15.01
CA LYS A 107 9.95 6.28 -15.69
C LYS A 107 9.87 7.43 -14.68
N LEU A 108 9.13 7.26 -13.59
CA LEU A 108 9.03 8.21 -12.49
C LEU A 108 10.23 8.16 -11.53
N GLY A 109 11.22 7.30 -11.79
CA GLY A 109 12.39 7.16 -10.93
C GLY A 109 12.14 6.46 -9.58
N TRP A 110 10.97 5.84 -9.39
CA TRP A 110 10.63 5.18 -8.13
C TRP A 110 11.32 3.83 -7.94
N VAL A 111 11.58 3.14 -9.05
CA VAL A 111 12.33 1.86 -9.10
C VAL A 111 13.34 1.90 -10.24
N GLN A 112 14.39 1.08 -10.13
CA GLN A 112 15.42 0.99 -11.19
C GLN A 112 14.84 0.39 -12.49
N PRO A 113 15.12 0.96 -13.66
CA PRO A 113 14.60 0.44 -14.93
C PRO A 113 15.26 -0.90 -15.29
N THR A 114 14.44 -1.91 -15.57
CA THR A 114 14.89 -3.22 -16.07
C THR A 114 13.80 -3.92 -16.85
N ARG A 115 14.20 -4.85 -17.75
CA ARG A 115 13.28 -5.76 -18.46
C ARG A 115 13.25 -7.16 -17.87
N LYS A 116 14.23 -7.53 -17.03
CA LYS A 116 14.35 -8.87 -16.45
C LYS A 116 13.43 -9.01 -15.25
N ILE A 117 12.59 -10.02 -15.25
CA ILE A 117 11.56 -10.21 -14.23
C ILE A 117 12.15 -10.41 -12.82
N ALA A 118 13.25 -11.18 -12.71
CA ALA A 118 13.92 -11.38 -11.42
C ALA A 118 14.47 -10.09 -10.82
N GLU A 119 15.03 -9.18 -11.67
CA GLU A 119 15.47 -7.86 -11.23
C GLU A 119 14.28 -6.97 -10.82
N LYS A 120 13.13 -7.07 -11.53
CA LYS A 120 11.90 -6.38 -11.12
C LYS A 120 11.44 -6.82 -9.75
N VAL A 121 11.42 -8.13 -9.49
CA VAL A 121 11.06 -8.68 -8.17
C VAL A 121 11.98 -8.12 -7.08
N HIS A 122 13.30 -8.18 -7.30
CA HIS A 122 14.26 -7.63 -6.34
C HIS A 122 14.01 -6.15 -6.04
N ASN A 123 13.83 -5.33 -7.09
CA ASN A 123 13.57 -3.91 -6.96
C ASN A 123 12.24 -3.61 -6.25
N LEU A 124 11.20 -4.41 -6.51
CA LEU A 124 9.89 -4.27 -5.86
C LEU A 124 9.95 -4.69 -4.39
N ARG A 125 10.62 -5.80 -4.04
CA ARG A 125 10.84 -6.21 -2.64
C ARG A 125 11.54 -5.08 -1.87
N ARG A 126 12.57 -4.47 -2.46
CA ARG A 126 13.29 -3.34 -1.88
C ARG A 126 12.42 -2.10 -1.76
N PHE A 127 11.63 -1.78 -2.79
CA PHE A 127 10.71 -0.63 -2.80
C PHE A 127 9.63 -0.75 -1.72
N PHE A 128 9.05 -1.94 -1.56
CA PHE A 128 8.03 -2.21 -0.54
C PHE A 128 8.63 -2.57 0.83
N GLU A 129 9.95 -2.71 0.93
CA GLU A 129 10.66 -3.09 2.17
C GLU A 129 10.18 -4.46 2.72
N VAL A 130 9.96 -5.45 1.85
CA VAL A 130 9.45 -6.78 2.18
C VAL A 130 10.40 -7.89 1.74
N ALA A 131 10.40 -9.01 2.48
CA ALA A 131 11.19 -10.19 2.12
C ALA A 131 10.65 -10.92 0.88
N ASN A 132 9.33 -10.89 0.68
CA ASN A 132 8.65 -11.39 -0.52
C ASN A 132 7.38 -10.57 -0.78
N LEU A 133 6.93 -10.51 -2.05
CA LEU A 133 5.78 -9.68 -2.44
C LEU A 133 4.45 -10.28 -1.96
N LYS A 134 4.39 -11.59 -1.68
CA LYS A 134 3.18 -12.23 -1.16
C LYS A 134 2.72 -11.59 0.15
N VAL A 135 3.64 -11.11 0.97
CA VAL A 135 3.32 -10.41 2.23
C VAL A 135 2.38 -9.22 2.00
N LEU A 136 2.43 -8.58 0.82
CA LEU A 136 1.53 -7.46 0.47
C LEU A 136 0.06 -7.89 0.37
N GLU A 137 -0.24 -9.18 0.16
CA GLU A 137 -1.62 -9.69 0.14
C GLU A 137 -2.23 -9.77 1.54
N ASP A 138 -1.37 -9.99 2.55
CA ASP A 138 -1.75 -10.13 3.96
C ASP A 138 -1.61 -8.80 4.72
N MET A 139 -0.72 -7.90 4.25
CA MET A 139 -0.55 -6.57 4.84
C MET A 139 -1.69 -5.66 4.43
N GLN A 140 -2.19 -4.88 5.38
CA GLN A 140 -3.08 -3.75 5.10
C GLN A 140 -2.27 -2.61 4.46
N VAL A 141 -1.85 -2.83 3.21
CA VAL A 141 -1.16 -1.78 2.45
C VAL A 141 -2.20 -0.76 1.99
N PRO A 142 -1.97 0.54 2.17
CA PRO A 142 -2.82 1.58 1.61
C PRO A 142 -3.08 1.31 0.12
N GLY A 143 -4.35 1.29 -0.29
CA GLY A 143 -4.76 0.98 -1.66
C GLY A 143 -5.06 -0.51 -1.93
N ILE A 144 -4.49 -1.49 -1.23
CA ILE A 144 -4.87 -2.91 -1.41
C ILE A 144 -6.15 -3.24 -0.61
N ALA A 145 -6.41 -2.56 0.50
CA ALA A 145 -7.65 -2.71 1.28
C ALA A 145 -8.92 -2.30 0.51
N TYR A 146 -8.80 -1.45 -0.52
CA TYR A 146 -9.90 -1.04 -1.42
C TYR A 146 -10.42 -2.14 -2.36
N ARG A 147 -9.91 -3.37 -2.29
CA ARG A 147 -10.42 -4.52 -3.09
C ARG A 147 -11.91 -4.80 -2.92
N ALA A 148 -12.55 -4.26 -1.89
CA ALA A 148 -13.96 -4.56 -1.58
C ALA A 148 -14.97 -3.84 -2.48
N VAL A 149 -14.60 -2.88 -3.33
CA VAL A 149 -15.55 -2.01 -4.05
C VAL A 149 -15.40 -2.08 -5.58
N GLY A 150 -15.11 -3.25 -6.15
CA GLY A 150 -15.27 -3.48 -7.60
C GLY A 150 -14.15 -2.95 -8.51
N GLU A 151 -13.00 -2.52 -7.98
CA GLU A 151 -11.85 -2.11 -8.76
C GLU A 151 -11.02 -3.30 -9.30
N SER A 152 -10.30 -3.09 -10.41
CA SER A 152 -9.43 -4.12 -10.99
C SER A 152 -8.21 -4.38 -10.11
N ILE A 153 -7.67 -5.61 -10.14
CA ILE A 153 -6.42 -5.99 -9.43
C ILE A 153 -5.25 -5.05 -9.82
N SER A 154 -5.20 -4.60 -11.07
CA SER A 154 -4.20 -3.66 -11.57
C SER A 154 -4.29 -2.30 -10.89
N SER A 155 -5.51 -1.83 -10.60
CA SER A 155 -5.75 -0.58 -9.86
C SER A 155 -5.23 -0.69 -8.41
N ALA A 156 -5.49 -1.79 -7.73
CA ALA A 156 -5.02 -2.01 -6.36
C ALA A 156 -3.48 -1.98 -6.25
N TYR A 157 -2.78 -2.58 -7.21
CA TYR A 157 -1.31 -2.51 -7.24
C TYR A 157 -0.78 -1.11 -7.57
N ALA A 158 -1.43 -0.37 -8.44
CA ALA A 158 -1.06 1.02 -8.73
C ALA A 158 -1.26 1.91 -7.50
N GLN A 159 -2.36 1.75 -6.78
CA GLN A 159 -2.62 2.45 -5.51
C GLN A 159 -1.57 2.11 -4.45
N ALA A 160 -1.24 0.81 -4.29
CA ALA A 160 -0.23 0.37 -3.35
C ALA A 160 1.16 0.95 -3.66
N MET A 161 1.57 0.97 -4.93
CA MET A 161 2.84 1.58 -5.32
C MET A 161 2.86 3.09 -5.09
N TRP A 162 1.76 3.78 -5.37
CA TRP A 162 1.63 5.20 -5.12
C TRP A 162 1.69 5.51 -3.62
N ALA A 163 0.95 4.76 -2.80
CA ALA A 163 0.93 4.93 -1.35
C ALA A 163 2.30 4.61 -0.71
N GLN A 164 2.99 3.56 -1.16
CA GLN A 164 4.33 3.24 -0.70
C GLN A 164 5.33 4.36 -1.04
N LYS A 165 5.22 4.94 -2.24
CA LYS A 165 6.07 6.10 -2.59
C LYS A 165 5.76 7.30 -1.70
N ALA A 166 4.47 7.59 -1.44
CA ALA A 166 4.09 8.64 -0.51
C ALA A 166 4.70 8.42 0.89
N LYS A 167 4.66 7.18 1.38
CA LYS A 167 5.27 6.77 2.65
C LYS A 167 6.78 6.99 2.67
N LEU A 168 7.50 6.56 1.63
CA LEU A 168 8.95 6.71 1.54
C LEU A 168 9.36 8.18 1.51
N ASP A 169 8.67 9.02 0.72
CA ASP A 169 8.97 10.45 0.65
C ASP A 169 8.60 11.19 1.93
N ALA A 170 7.52 10.79 2.60
CA ALA A 170 7.11 11.37 3.87
C ALA A 170 8.14 11.18 5.00
N ARG A 171 8.92 10.12 4.96
CA ARG A 171 10.00 9.86 5.95
C ARG A 171 11.14 10.88 5.89
N GLU A 172 11.30 11.54 4.76
CA GLU A 172 12.30 12.63 4.59
C GLU A 172 11.79 13.97 5.13
N VAL A 173 10.48 14.05 5.48
CA VAL A 173 9.87 15.27 6.00
C VAL A 173 9.93 15.28 7.52
N GLN A 174 10.61 16.28 8.09
CA GLN A 174 10.61 16.51 9.53
C GLN A 174 9.28 17.09 9.97
N THR A 175 8.62 16.48 10.95
CA THR A 175 7.34 16.91 11.49
C THR A 175 7.39 16.99 13.01
N ASP A 176 6.57 17.87 13.59
CA ASP A 176 6.27 17.86 15.02
C ASP A 176 5.37 16.67 15.39
N ALA A 177 5.00 16.53 16.65
CA ALA A 177 4.03 15.55 17.09
C ALA A 177 2.64 15.82 16.50
N ILE A 178 1.85 14.79 16.25
CA ILE A 178 0.47 14.91 15.72
C ILE A 178 -0.37 15.81 16.63
N ASN A 179 -0.92 16.87 16.07
CA ASN A 179 -1.77 17.85 16.78
C ASN A 179 -2.98 18.26 15.92
N ILE A 180 -4.06 17.51 16.07
CA ILE A 180 -5.32 17.75 15.32
C ILE A 180 -5.98 19.08 15.72
N ASN A 181 -5.82 19.54 16.97
CA ASN A 181 -6.37 20.84 17.37
C ASN A 181 -5.67 22.00 16.68
N GLN A 182 -4.35 21.91 16.52
CA GLN A 182 -3.58 22.91 15.76
C GLN A 182 -3.96 22.87 14.27
N LEU A 183 -4.17 21.69 13.69
CA LEU A 183 -4.68 21.55 12.33
C LEU A 183 -6.04 22.24 12.17
N LYS A 184 -7.00 21.97 13.08
CA LYS A 184 -8.34 22.62 13.07
C LYS A 184 -8.22 24.15 13.13
N ALA A 185 -7.34 24.68 13.96
CA ALA A 185 -7.10 26.11 14.06
C ALA A 185 -6.49 26.72 12.79
N SER A 186 -5.76 25.94 12.00
CA SER A 186 -5.09 26.38 10.78
C SER A 186 -5.94 26.30 9.51
N ILE A 187 -7.14 25.70 9.56
CA ILE A 187 -7.99 25.47 8.38
C ILE A 187 -8.33 26.77 7.63
N SER A 188 -8.60 27.85 8.34
CA SER A 188 -8.88 29.15 7.72
C SER A 188 -7.67 29.71 6.97
N GLN A 189 -6.47 29.51 7.49
CA GLN A 189 -5.21 29.90 6.83
C GLN A 189 -4.97 29.04 5.57
N VAL A 190 -5.14 27.71 5.67
CA VAL A 190 -5.06 26.81 4.51
C VAL A 190 -6.04 27.22 3.41
N ARG A 191 -7.27 27.60 3.80
CA ARG A 191 -8.29 28.05 2.86
C ARG A 191 -7.89 29.34 2.14
N ALA A 192 -7.29 30.30 2.84
CA ALA A 192 -6.85 31.56 2.24
C ALA A 192 -5.77 31.34 1.16
N LEU A 193 -4.97 30.27 1.25
CA LEU A 193 -3.95 29.93 0.26
C LEU A 193 -4.51 29.53 -1.11
N THR A 194 -5.82 29.31 -1.24
CA THR A 194 -6.45 29.01 -2.53
C THR A 194 -6.28 30.13 -3.57
N THR A 195 -5.97 31.34 -3.12
CA THR A 195 -5.75 32.53 -3.99
C THR A 195 -4.28 32.85 -4.21
N SER A 196 -3.35 32.04 -3.65
CA SER A 196 -1.90 32.23 -3.77
C SER A 196 -1.34 31.45 -4.94
N GLU A 197 -0.14 31.84 -5.40
CA GLU A 197 0.56 31.12 -6.46
C GLU A 197 1.17 29.79 -5.93
N PRO A 198 1.35 28.77 -6.81
CA PRO A 198 1.84 27.45 -6.39
C PRO A 198 3.18 27.48 -5.65
N GLU A 199 4.10 28.34 -6.06
CA GLU A 199 5.43 28.48 -5.45
C GLU A 199 5.33 28.90 -3.98
N ASP A 200 4.35 29.74 -3.64
CA ASP A 200 4.13 30.24 -2.28
C ASP A 200 3.33 29.23 -1.45
N PHE A 201 2.17 28.81 -1.94
CA PHE A 201 1.29 27.97 -1.14
C PHE A 201 1.86 26.58 -0.87
N CYS A 202 2.66 25.99 -1.79
CA CYS A 202 3.25 24.68 -1.56
C CYS A 202 4.23 24.69 -0.38
N VAL A 203 5.04 25.74 -0.27
CA VAL A 203 6.00 25.90 0.84
C VAL A 203 5.25 26.14 2.15
N GLU A 204 4.22 27.00 2.12
CA GLU A 204 3.44 27.33 3.31
C GLU A 204 2.63 26.13 3.81
N LEU A 205 1.96 25.38 2.92
CA LEU A 205 1.25 24.14 3.27
C LEU A 205 2.17 23.11 3.93
N LYS A 206 3.34 22.85 3.33
CA LYS A 206 4.33 21.91 3.91
C LYS A 206 4.75 22.34 5.31
N SER A 207 5.09 23.62 5.50
CA SER A 207 5.50 24.15 6.80
C SER A 207 4.38 24.08 7.84
N LEU A 208 3.16 24.42 7.44
CA LEU A 208 1.99 24.47 8.30
C LEU A 208 1.60 23.06 8.77
N PHE A 209 1.55 22.10 7.84
CA PHE A 209 1.22 20.72 8.15
C PHE A 209 2.31 20.00 8.93
N ALA A 210 3.57 20.27 8.66
CA ALA A 210 4.68 19.73 9.44
C ALA A 210 4.56 20.07 10.93
N LYS A 211 4.18 21.31 11.27
CA LYS A 211 3.89 21.75 12.65
C LYS A 211 2.68 21.03 13.28
N CYS A 212 1.82 20.43 12.46
CA CYS A 212 0.67 19.65 12.93
C CYS A 212 0.96 18.14 12.99
N GLY A 213 2.20 17.71 12.71
CA GLY A 213 2.57 16.30 12.66
C GLY A 213 2.14 15.59 11.36
N ILE A 214 1.98 16.36 10.26
CA ILE A 214 1.55 15.87 8.96
C ILE A 214 2.65 16.07 7.93
N ALA A 215 3.15 14.98 7.36
CA ALA A 215 4.10 15.00 6.25
C ALA A 215 3.34 15.12 4.93
N LEU A 216 3.30 16.34 4.36
CA LEU A 216 2.70 16.60 3.06
C LEU A 216 3.70 16.27 1.95
N VAL A 217 3.30 15.37 1.03
CA VAL A 217 4.06 15.00 -0.16
C VAL A 217 3.23 15.17 -1.43
N PHE A 218 3.86 15.71 -2.47
CA PHE A 218 3.26 15.84 -3.79
C PHE A 218 3.84 14.78 -4.71
N LEU A 219 2.99 13.95 -5.29
CA LEU A 219 3.40 12.86 -6.17
C LEU A 219 2.79 13.02 -7.57
N PRO A 220 3.50 12.62 -8.62
CA PRO A 220 2.91 12.51 -9.93
C PRO A 220 1.77 11.49 -9.93
N HIS A 221 0.81 11.70 -10.85
CA HIS A 221 -0.26 10.73 -11.07
C HIS A 221 0.33 9.43 -11.64
N LEU A 222 -0.04 8.30 -11.02
CA LEU A 222 0.25 6.97 -11.53
C LEU A 222 -1.01 6.41 -12.21
N ASN A 223 -0.89 6.04 -13.49
CA ASN A 223 -2.03 5.50 -14.25
C ASN A 223 -2.61 4.26 -13.57
N GLY A 224 -3.93 4.21 -13.49
CA GLY A 224 -4.65 3.13 -12.84
C GLY A 224 -4.76 3.26 -11.32
N SER A 225 -4.08 4.20 -10.66
CA SER A 225 -4.27 4.41 -9.22
C SER A 225 -5.60 5.09 -8.89
N PHE A 226 -6.10 5.94 -9.80
CA PHE A 226 -7.30 6.77 -9.62
C PHE A 226 -7.28 7.66 -8.37
N LEU A 227 -6.14 7.77 -7.69
CA LEU A 227 -5.98 8.58 -6.49
C LEU A 227 -5.84 10.07 -6.84
N HIS A 228 -6.54 10.90 -6.09
CA HIS A 228 -6.33 12.34 -6.02
C HIS A 228 -5.51 12.73 -4.79
N GLY A 229 -5.67 11.99 -3.71
CA GLY A 229 -4.93 12.04 -2.47
C GLY A 229 -5.03 10.72 -1.73
N ALA A 230 -4.25 10.60 -0.67
CA ALA A 230 -4.37 9.52 0.30
C ALA A 230 -3.75 9.96 1.64
N THR A 231 -4.41 9.58 2.72
CA THR A 231 -3.99 9.92 4.09
C THR A 231 -3.93 8.68 4.95
N PHE A 232 -2.81 8.51 5.66
CA PHE A 232 -2.60 7.36 6.56
C PHE A 232 -1.53 7.67 7.61
N ILE A 233 -1.47 6.86 8.66
CA ILE A 233 -0.45 6.97 9.71
C ILE A 233 0.76 6.11 9.34
N ASP A 234 1.97 6.68 9.44
CA ASP A 234 3.24 5.96 9.39
C ASP A 234 4.10 6.36 10.61
N GLY A 235 4.28 5.44 11.55
CA GLY A 235 4.99 5.72 12.79
C GLY A 235 4.35 6.83 13.61
N ASN A 236 5.06 7.95 13.78
CA ASN A 236 4.65 9.06 14.65
C ASN A 236 4.05 10.26 13.91
N HIS A 237 3.83 10.16 12.61
CA HIS A 237 3.27 11.23 11.79
C HIS A 237 2.16 10.73 10.86
N ILE A 238 1.38 11.69 10.37
CA ILE A 238 0.37 11.44 9.35
C ILE A 238 1.01 11.71 7.99
N VAL A 239 0.91 10.77 7.06
CA VAL A 239 1.26 10.97 5.66
C VAL A 239 0.05 11.54 4.94
N LEU A 240 0.21 12.67 4.28
CA LEU A 240 -0.78 13.27 3.38
C LEU A 240 -0.16 13.35 1.98
N GLY A 241 -0.48 12.37 1.14
CA GLY A 241 -0.07 12.35 -0.24
C GLY A 241 -1.11 13.04 -1.13
N LEU A 242 -0.68 13.90 -2.04
CA LEU A 242 -1.56 14.55 -3.02
C LEU A 242 -0.98 14.41 -4.43
N THR A 243 -1.86 14.26 -5.42
CA THR A 243 -1.47 14.25 -6.83
C THR A 243 -2.19 15.34 -7.62
N VAL A 244 -1.52 15.88 -8.63
CA VAL A 244 -2.10 16.88 -9.55
C VAL A 244 -2.80 16.16 -10.73
N ARG A 245 -3.70 15.20 -10.39
CA ARG A 245 -4.51 14.52 -11.39
C ARG A 245 -5.55 15.49 -11.95
N GLY A 246 -5.67 15.56 -13.28
CA GLY A 246 -6.62 16.45 -13.95
C GLY A 246 -6.12 17.87 -14.12
N LYS A 247 -5.01 18.26 -13.49
CA LYS A 247 -4.30 19.54 -13.69
C LYS A 247 -5.06 20.81 -13.26
N TYR A 248 -6.24 20.71 -12.67
CA TYR A 248 -7.05 21.87 -12.28
C TYR A 248 -6.97 22.16 -10.77
N ALA A 249 -6.83 23.44 -10.44
CA ALA A 249 -6.75 23.94 -9.06
C ALA A 249 -7.97 23.58 -8.22
N ASP A 250 -9.17 23.62 -8.78
CA ASP A 250 -10.42 23.26 -8.09
C ASP A 250 -10.40 21.81 -7.58
N THR A 251 -9.95 20.88 -8.43
CA THR A 251 -9.80 19.46 -8.06
C THR A 251 -8.72 19.27 -6.99
N PHE A 252 -7.57 19.96 -7.13
CA PHE A 252 -6.49 19.90 -6.14
C PHE A 252 -6.96 20.38 -4.76
N TRP A 253 -7.55 21.55 -4.66
CA TRP A 253 -8.01 22.12 -3.40
C TRP A 253 -9.14 21.29 -2.78
N PHE A 254 -10.09 20.80 -3.60
CA PHE A 254 -11.13 19.91 -3.10
C PHE A 254 -10.54 18.63 -2.52
N SER A 255 -9.59 18.00 -3.22
CA SER A 255 -8.92 16.79 -2.74
C SER A 255 -8.13 17.04 -1.46
N LEU A 256 -7.40 18.15 -1.35
CA LEU A 256 -6.71 18.52 -0.12
C LEU A 256 -7.69 18.61 1.06
N PHE A 257 -8.79 19.37 0.92
CA PHE A 257 -9.76 19.52 2.00
C PHE A 257 -10.52 18.22 2.30
N HIS A 258 -10.72 17.36 1.32
CA HIS A 258 -11.28 16.02 1.53
C HIS A 258 -10.36 15.16 2.42
N GLU A 259 -9.07 15.11 2.12
CA GLU A 259 -8.09 14.40 2.96
C GLU A 259 -7.97 15.01 4.36
N LEU A 260 -8.01 16.34 4.48
CA LEU A 260 -8.08 17.02 5.78
C LEU A 260 -9.36 16.67 6.56
N GLY A 261 -10.46 16.43 5.86
CA GLY A 261 -11.69 15.93 6.45
C GLY A 261 -11.49 14.58 7.12
N HIS A 262 -10.83 13.62 6.43
CA HIS A 262 -10.49 12.32 7.01
C HIS A 262 -9.61 12.46 8.26
N ILE A 263 -8.60 13.33 8.23
CA ILE A 263 -7.72 13.59 9.39
C ILE A 263 -8.53 14.15 10.57
N ILE A 264 -9.33 15.19 10.33
CA ILE A 264 -10.05 15.94 11.37
C ILE A 264 -11.14 15.09 12.03
N HIS A 265 -11.80 14.22 11.28
CA HIS A 265 -12.83 13.30 11.78
C HIS A 265 -12.26 11.98 12.32
N GLY A 266 -10.95 11.76 12.21
CA GLY A 266 -10.29 10.57 12.75
C GLY A 266 -10.46 9.30 11.90
N HIS A 267 -10.74 9.43 10.61
CA HIS A 267 -10.94 8.32 9.67
C HIS A 267 -9.64 7.64 9.23
N ILE A 268 -8.50 8.06 9.78
CA ILE A 268 -7.15 7.59 9.40
C ILE A 268 -6.59 6.47 10.29
N SER A 269 -7.35 6.03 11.30
CA SER A 269 -6.87 5.10 12.34
C SER A 269 -6.64 3.66 11.86
N SER A 270 -7.29 3.23 10.77
CA SER A 270 -7.01 1.97 10.09
C SER A 270 -7.54 1.98 8.65
N PHE A 271 -6.78 1.39 7.73
CA PHE A 271 -7.14 1.32 6.31
C PHE A 271 -8.40 0.48 6.03
N ALA A 272 -8.87 -0.27 7.01
CA ALA A 272 -10.00 -1.20 6.87
C ALA A 272 -11.38 -0.54 7.07
N ASP A 273 -11.44 0.68 7.63
CA ASP A 273 -12.67 1.26 8.17
C ASP A 273 -13.19 2.48 7.39
N ILE A 274 -12.62 2.80 6.23
CA ILE A 274 -13.19 3.86 5.38
C ILE A 274 -14.46 3.30 4.73
N ASN A 275 -15.60 3.70 5.28
CA ASN A 275 -16.93 3.35 4.79
C ASN A 275 -17.57 4.55 4.05
N GLU A 276 -18.73 4.32 3.41
CA GLU A 276 -19.44 5.37 2.67
C GLU A 276 -19.76 6.60 3.52
N ASN A 277 -20.01 6.43 4.83
CA ASN A 277 -20.28 7.54 5.72
C ASN A 277 -19.05 8.42 5.93
N ASN A 278 -17.86 7.83 6.08
CA ASN A 278 -16.60 8.55 6.22
C ASN A 278 -16.30 9.39 4.97
N GLU A 279 -16.58 8.84 3.79
CA GLU A 279 -16.44 9.54 2.52
C GLU A 279 -17.43 10.73 2.41
N LEU A 280 -18.68 10.54 2.85
CA LEU A 280 -19.69 11.60 2.87
C LEU A 280 -19.30 12.72 3.83
N GLU A 281 -18.79 12.40 5.03
CA GLU A 281 -18.32 13.38 6.01
C GLU A 281 -17.11 14.17 5.48
N ALA A 282 -16.13 13.50 4.87
CA ALA A 282 -14.98 14.16 4.28
C ALA A 282 -15.37 15.06 3.09
N ASN A 283 -16.27 14.60 2.23
CA ASN A 283 -16.83 15.41 1.14
C ASN A 283 -17.58 16.63 1.65
N TYR A 284 -18.43 16.47 2.66
CA TYR A 284 -19.17 17.57 3.27
C TYR A 284 -18.23 18.60 3.91
N PHE A 285 -17.20 18.11 4.63
CA PHE A 285 -16.17 18.97 5.20
C PHE A 285 -15.47 19.80 4.12
N ALA A 286 -15.03 19.18 3.03
CA ALA A 286 -14.37 19.86 1.92
C ALA A 286 -15.27 20.92 1.28
N GLN A 287 -16.51 20.56 0.97
CA GLN A 287 -17.48 21.45 0.33
C GLN A 287 -17.79 22.66 1.19
N ASN A 288 -18.10 22.46 2.47
CA ASN A 288 -18.50 23.51 3.37
C ASN A 288 -17.34 24.42 3.81
N THR A 289 -16.14 23.86 3.94
CA THR A 289 -14.94 24.63 4.26
C THR A 289 -14.52 25.53 3.10
N LEU A 290 -14.51 25.01 1.88
CA LEU A 290 -14.18 25.80 0.69
C LEU A 290 -15.26 26.86 0.40
N ILE A 291 -16.51 26.45 0.36
CA ILE A 291 -17.64 27.33 0.05
C ILE A 291 -18.70 27.13 1.13
N PRO A 292 -18.84 28.06 2.12
CA PRO A 292 -19.82 27.94 3.20
C PRO A 292 -21.24 27.75 2.64
N THR A 293 -21.94 26.75 3.12
CA THR A 293 -23.23 26.27 2.57
C THR A 293 -24.27 27.40 2.49
N GLU A 294 -24.36 28.24 3.53
CA GLU A 294 -25.30 29.39 3.58
C GLU A 294 -25.01 30.38 2.45
N LYS A 295 -23.72 30.76 2.30
CA LYS A 295 -23.28 31.70 1.27
C LYS A 295 -23.49 31.15 -0.14
N TYR A 296 -23.25 29.83 -0.32
CA TYR A 296 -23.49 29.18 -1.59
C TYR A 296 -24.98 29.15 -1.94
N ARG A 297 -25.86 28.90 -0.98
CA ARG A 297 -27.32 28.96 -1.19
C ARG A 297 -27.77 30.34 -1.63
N GLU A 298 -27.35 31.41 -0.93
CA GLU A 298 -27.63 32.81 -1.29
C GLU A 298 -27.16 33.12 -2.74
N PHE A 299 -26.00 32.58 -3.15
CA PHE A 299 -25.48 32.75 -4.49
C PHE A 299 -26.34 32.01 -5.53
N LEU A 300 -26.75 30.77 -5.26
CA LEU A 300 -27.61 30.00 -6.17
C LEU A 300 -29.01 30.63 -6.35
N GLU A 301 -29.57 31.23 -5.31
CA GLU A 301 -30.89 31.91 -5.36
C GLU A 301 -30.90 33.10 -6.34
N ARG A 302 -29.75 33.74 -6.56
CA ARG A 302 -29.64 34.83 -7.57
C ARG A 302 -29.74 34.32 -8.99
N ASN A 303 -29.48 33.05 -9.24
CA ASN A 303 -29.56 32.38 -10.52
C ASN A 303 -28.78 33.08 -11.67
N ASP A 304 -27.72 33.81 -11.30
CA ASP A 304 -26.77 34.42 -12.23
C ASP A 304 -25.40 33.78 -12.08
N PHE A 305 -25.03 32.96 -13.07
CA PHE A 305 -23.77 32.24 -13.11
C PHE A 305 -22.84 32.82 -14.18
N SER A 306 -22.96 34.10 -14.47
CA SER A 306 -22.03 34.80 -15.34
C SER A 306 -20.62 34.83 -14.74
N LYS A 307 -19.62 34.98 -15.59
CA LYS A 307 -18.21 35.07 -15.17
C LYS A 307 -18.02 36.16 -14.10
N GLY A 308 -18.66 37.30 -14.28
CA GLY A 308 -18.56 38.43 -13.33
C GLY A 308 -19.11 38.09 -11.95
N GLU A 309 -20.29 37.45 -11.88
CA GLU A 309 -20.91 37.06 -10.60
C GLU A 309 -20.13 35.94 -9.90
N ILE A 310 -19.56 34.96 -10.65
CA ILE A 310 -18.66 33.95 -10.09
C ILE A 310 -17.42 34.61 -9.47
N GLN A 311 -16.78 35.54 -10.16
CA GLN A 311 -15.62 36.27 -9.63
C GLN A 311 -15.98 37.17 -8.44
N TYR A 312 -17.11 37.85 -8.49
CA TYR A 312 -17.60 38.69 -7.38
C TYR A 312 -17.84 37.84 -6.14
N PHE A 313 -18.56 36.74 -6.28
CA PHE A 313 -18.82 35.82 -5.16
C PHE A 313 -17.52 35.22 -4.60
N ALA A 314 -16.57 34.81 -5.47
CA ALA A 314 -15.27 34.34 -5.04
C ALA A 314 -14.51 35.34 -4.17
N ASN A 315 -14.53 36.63 -4.58
CA ASN A 315 -13.91 37.71 -3.81
C ASN A 315 -14.59 37.91 -2.44
N ILE A 316 -15.93 37.87 -2.37
CA ILE A 316 -16.68 37.98 -1.10
C ILE A 316 -16.28 36.89 -0.12
N ILE A 317 -16.14 35.64 -0.57
CA ILE A 317 -15.84 34.51 0.32
C ILE A 317 -14.33 34.21 0.43
N GLY A 318 -13.49 34.94 -0.31
CA GLY A 318 -12.01 34.85 -0.23
C GLY A 318 -11.44 33.52 -0.71
N ILE A 319 -11.81 33.07 -1.92
CA ILE A 319 -11.25 31.86 -2.56
C ILE A 319 -11.05 32.08 -4.06
N ALA A 320 -10.27 31.19 -4.71
CA ALA A 320 -10.11 31.24 -6.17
C ALA A 320 -11.43 30.95 -6.91
N PRO A 321 -11.79 31.74 -7.94
CA PRO A 321 -13.07 31.62 -8.66
C PRO A 321 -13.24 30.27 -9.36
N GLY A 322 -12.13 29.60 -9.78
CA GLY A 322 -12.17 28.28 -10.35
C GLY A 322 -12.77 27.21 -9.45
N ILE A 323 -12.68 27.36 -8.10
CA ILE A 323 -13.26 26.43 -7.14
C ILE A 323 -14.80 26.50 -7.18
N ILE A 324 -15.35 27.70 -7.26
CA ILE A 324 -16.81 27.91 -7.38
C ILE A 324 -17.28 27.34 -8.72
N LEU A 325 -16.58 27.69 -9.79
CA LEU A 325 -16.88 27.16 -11.12
C LEU A 325 -16.88 25.62 -11.16
N GLY A 326 -15.85 24.98 -10.58
CA GLY A 326 -15.76 23.53 -10.50
C GLY A 326 -16.94 22.90 -9.76
N ARG A 327 -17.41 23.52 -8.67
CA ARG A 327 -18.59 23.09 -7.93
C ARG A 327 -19.88 23.24 -8.73
N LEU A 328 -20.11 24.38 -9.37
CA LEU A 328 -21.28 24.61 -10.24
C LEU A 328 -21.35 23.59 -11.39
N GLN A 329 -20.21 23.29 -12.02
CA GLN A 329 -20.12 22.29 -13.09
C GLN A 329 -20.39 20.87 -12.57
N LYS A 330 -19.82 20.50 -11.41
CA LYS A 330 -20.03 19.18 -10.80
C LYS A 330 -21.49 18.96 -10.37
N GLU A 331 -22.15 20.00 -9.91
CA GLU A 331 -23.56 19.99 -9.49
C GLU A 331 -24.54 20.22 -10.65
N ASN A 332 -24.02 20.34 -11.91
CA ASN A 332 -24.79 20.53 -13.14
C ASN A 332 -25.61 21.84 -13.24
N TYR A 333 -25.22 22.87 -12.49
CA TYR A 333 -25.82 24.21 -12.67
C TYR A 333 -25.41 24.85 -13.98
N ILE A 334 -24.19 24.57 -14.44
CA ILE A 334 -23.66 25.05 -15.74
C ILE A 334 -22.89 23.94 -16.47
N PRO A 335 -22.80 24.01 -17.80
CA PRO A 335 -22.02 23.05 -18.60
C PRO A 335 -20.53 23.12 -18.28
N TYR A 336 -19.82 21.97 -18.41
CA TYR A 336 -18.36 21.89 -18.25
C TYR A 336 -17.55 22.72 -19.25
N SER A 337 -18.18 23.16 -20.34
CA SER A 337 -17.55 24.01 -21.36
C SER A 337 -17.55 25.51 -21.03
N TRP A 338 -18.28 25.91 -19.98
CA TRP A 338 -18.45 27.34 -19.66
C TRP A 338 -17.34 27.86 -18.74
N HIS A 339 -16.86 29.06 -18.99
CA HIS A 339 -15.97 29.89 -18.14
C HIS A 339 -14.65 29.20 -17.73
N ASN A 340 -14.15 28.23 -18.52
CA ASN A 340 -12.95 27.47 -18.19
C ASN A 340 -11.68 28.33 -18.06
N GLU A 341 -11.71 29.58 -18.57
CA GLU A 341 -10.67 30.57 -18.35
C GLU A 341 -10.53 31.02 -16.87
N LEU A 342 -11.51 30.71 -16.02
CA LEU A 342 -11.42 30.92 -14.55
C LEU A 342 -10.69 29.78 -13.84
N LYS A 343 -10.44 28.65 -14.51
CA LYS A 343 -9.70 27.51 -13.94
C LYS A 343 -8.20 27.66 -14.15
N VAL A 344 -7.48 27.62 -13.07
CA VAL A 344 -6.01 27.56 -13.08
C VAL A 344 -5.58 26.10 -13.21
N MET A 345 -4.55 25.84 -13.99
CA MET A 345 -3.92 24.50 -14.10
C MET A 345 -2.60 24.49 -13.34
N TYR A 346 -2.43 23.48 -12.48
CA TYR A 346 -1.17 23.22 -11.79
C TYR A 346 -0.36 22.15 -12.53
N ARG A 347 0.96 22.26 -12.43
CA ARG A 347 1.91 21.26 -12.89
C ARG A 347 2.93 20.99 -11.78
N LEU A 348 3.31 19.72 -11.62
CA LEU A 348 4.51 19.41 -10.85
C LEU A 348 5.71 19.79 -11.73
N SER A 349 6.56 20.67 -11.23
CA SER A 349 7.91 20.87 -11.79
C SER A 349 8.80 19.73 -11.32
N ASP A 350 9.63 19.23 -12.21
CA ASP A 350 10.67 18.24 -11.91
C ASP A 350 11.68 18.80 -10.91
#